data_df5ee62932d411e75a4e6adc052da29b
#
_entry.id   df5ee62932d411e75a4e6adc052da29b
#
_cell.length_a   1.000
_cell.length_b   1.000
_cell.length_c   1.000
_cell.angle_alpha   90.00
_cell.angle_beta   90.00
_cell.angle_gamma   90.00
#
_symmetry.space_group_name_H-M   'P 1'
#
loop_
_entity.id
_entity.type
_entity.pdbx_description
1 polymer ?
#
loop_
_entity_poly.entity_id
_entity_poly.type
_entity_poly.pdbx_seq_one_letter_code
_entity_poly.pdbx_strand_id
1 'polypeptide(L)'
;TIGLPVLWILLVIMEKTGTWWWLYAWILWSAFQYLMLFIYPTFIAPLFNKFSPLTDEKLRNQIEQLMQRVGFRSKGLYIMDGSKRSSHGNAYFTGFGSAKRVVFFDTLIERLSPEEIEAVLAHELGHFRLKHVVKRIVFTSAASLVFLALLGFLKNESWFYAGLGIECRRPDPFRIDFAHIHLLPFSSSVDGFQET
;
A
#
# COMPACT_ATOMS: atom_id res chain seq x y z
N THR A 1 8.91 -7.57 12.11
CA THR A 1 7.67 -7.15 11.43
C THR A 1 7.61 -5.63 11.35
N ILE A 2 7.36 -5.07 10.17
CA ILE A 2 7.39 -3.62 9.86
C ILE A 2 6.32 -2.84 10.66
N GLY A 3 5.25 -3.51 11.10
CA GLY A 3 4.15 -2.86 11.82
C GLY A 3 4.53 -2.27 13.18
N LEU A 4 5.40 -2.92 13.95
CA LEU A 4 5.79 -2.44 15.28
C LEU A 4 6.54 -1.09 15.24
N PRO A 5 7.55 -0.88 14.37
CA PRO A 5 8.19 0.43 14.23
C PRO A 5 7.21 1.54 13.82
N VAL A 6 6.28 1.25 12.91
CA VAL A 6 5.27 2.22 12.47
C VAL A 6 4.35 2.61 13.62
N LEU A 7 3.85 1.63 14.38
CA LEU A 7 3.02 1.89 15.55
C LEU A 7 3.77 2.72 16.60
N TRP A 8 5.02 2.38 16.87
CA TRP A 8 5.85 3.14 17.82
C TRP A 8 6.04 4.59 17.39
N ILE A 9 6.33 4.84 16.11
CA ILE A 9 6.47 6.20 15.56
C ILE A 9 5.15 6.97 15.72
N LEU A 10 4.01 6.35 15.44
CA LEU A 10 2.69 6.99 15.62
C LEU A 10 2.45 7.37 17.08
N LEU A 11 2.76 6.49 18.03
CA LEU A 11 2.62 6.77 19.45
C LEU A 11 3.52 7.94 19.90
N VAL A 12 4.78 7.97 19.44
CA VAL A 12 5.70 9.08 19.72
C VAL A 12 5.19 10.41 19.13
N ILE A 13 4.64 10.39 17.93
CA ILE A 13 4.02 11.58 17.31
C ILE A 13 2.82 12.02 18.17
N MET A 14 1.96 11.11 18.59
CA MET A 14 0.80 11.41 19.42
C MET A 14 1.18 12.07 20.76
N GLU A 15 2.28 11.64 21.36
CA GLU A 15 2.79 12.18 22.62
C GLU A 15 3.42 13.57 22.45
N LYS A 16 4.26 13.74 21.42
CA LYS A 16 5.09 14.94 21.27
C LYS A 16 4.41 16.11 20.58
N THR A 17 3.42 15.87 19.70
CA THR A 17 2.82 16.91 18.85
C THR A 17 1.46 17.41 19.34
N GLY A 18 0.99 16.95 20.49
CA GLY A 18 -0.23 17.43 21.14
C GLY A 18 -1.45 17.35 20.23
N THR A 19 -2.20 18.45 20.07
CA THR A 19 -3.47 18.48 19.33
C THR A 19 -3.34 18.20 17.84
N TRP A 20 -2.16 18.48 17.25
CA TRP A 20 -1.92 18.35 15.81
C TRP A 20 -1.32 16.99 15.40
N TRP A 21 -1.24 16.03 16.30
CA TRP A 21 -0.64 14.72 16.04
C TRP A 21 -1.20 14.01 14.78
N TRP A 22 -2.50 14.12 14.55
CA TRP A 22 -3.19 13.50 13.41
C TRP A 22 -2.71 14.07 12.06
N LEU A 23 -2.40 15.37 12.01
CA LEU A 23 -1.86 15.99 10.79
C LEU A 23 -0.44 15.53 10.50
N TYR A 24 0.43 15.46 11.53
CA TYR A 24 1.79 14.95 11.36
C TYR A 24 1.79 13.46 11.00
N ALA A 25 0.93 12.67 11.62
CA ALA A 25 0.74 11.27 11.28
C ALA A 25 0.29 11.10 9.82
N TRP A 26 -0.64 11.94 9.35
CA TRP A 26 -1.09 11.94 7.97
C TRP A 26 0.01 12.34 6.99
N ILE A 27 0.79 13.36 7.29
CA ILE A 27 1.92 13.80 6.45
C ILE A 27 2.94 12.66 6.33
N LEU A 28 3.33 12.05 7.44
CA LEU A 28 4.28 10.93 7.46
C LEU A 28 3.76 9.74 6.66
N TRP A 29 2.50 9.36 6.88
CA TRP A 29 1.85 8.26 6.19
C TRP A 29 1.76 8.49 4.68
N SER A 30 1.34 9.68 4.28
CA SER A 30 1.24 10.06 2.86
C SER A 30 2.62 10.10 2.20
N ALA A 31 3.62 10.67 2.87
CA ALA A 31 5.00 10.67 2.39
C ALA A 31 5.53 9.25 2.20
N PHE A 32 5.28 8.35 3.15
CA PHE A 32 5.65 6.94 3.05
C PHE A 32 4.95 6.25 1.87
N GLN A 33 3.64 6.44 1.70
CA GLN A 33 2.90 5.86 0.57
C GLN A 33 3.44 6.33 -0.78
N TYR A 34 3.70 7.63 -0.94
CA TYR A 34 4.23 8.18 -2.18
C TYR A 34 5.66 7.70 -2.45
N LEU A 35 6.47 7.62 -1.39
CA LEU A 35 7.82 7.09 -1.48
C LEU A 35 7.80 5.62 -1.94
N MET A 36 6.93 4.80 -1.36
CA MET A 36 6.77 3.40 -1.74
C MET A 36 6.23 3.23 -3.15
N LEU A 37 5.31 4.08 -3.60
CA LEU A 37 4.82 4.09 -4.97
C LEU A 37 5.94 4.32 -5.99
N PHE A 38 6.95 5.10 -5.63
CA PHE A 38 8.12 5.38 -6.45
C PHE A 38 9.21 4.29 -6.34
N ILE A 39 9.55 3.89 -5.11
CA ILE A 39 10.64 2.95 -4.81
C ILE A 39 10.28 1.53 -5.25
N TYR A 40 9.03 1.10 -5.02
CA TYR A 40 8.63 -0.28 -5.26
C TYR A 40 8.90 -0.75 -6.70
N PRO A 41 8.39 -0.08 -7.76
CA PRO A 41 8.61 -0.54 -9.13
C PRO A 41 10.05 -0.37 -9.62
N THR A 42 10.80 0.56 -9.03
CA THR A 42 12.14 0.91 -9.51
C THR A 42 13.24 0.08 -8.86
N PHE A 43 13.11 -0.16 -7.55
CA PHE A 43 14.14 -0.81 -6.75
C PHE A 43 13.69 -2.15 -6.17
N ILE A 44 12.47 -2.23 -5.63
CA ILE A 44 12.03 -3.43 -4.91
C ILE A 44 11.64 -4.53 -5.90
N ALA A 45 10.81 -4.22 -6.89
CA ALA A 45 10.35 -5.22 -7.86
C ALA A 45 11.49 -5.92 -8.61
N PRO A 46 12.58 -5.24 -9.05
CA PRO A 46 13.72 -5.90 -9.70
C PRO A 46 14.55 -6.81 -8.79
N LEU A 47 14.50 -6.62 -7.46
CA LEU A 47 15.19 -7.53 -6.52
C LEU A 47 14.53 -8.91 -6.47
N PHE A 48 13.23 -8.96 -6.72
CA PHE A 48 12.43 -10.17 -6.59
C PHE A 48 12.03 -10.81 -7.92
N ASN A 49 12.13 -10.08 -9.03
CA ASN A 49 11.69 -10.54 -10.35
C ASN A 49 12.79 -10.29 -11.38
N LYS A 50 12.90 -11.21 -12.31
CA LYS A 50 13.77 -11.02 -13.48
C LYS A 50 12.97 -10.37 -14.59
N PHE A 51 13.55 -9.33 -15.18
CA PHE A 51 12.98 -8.62 -16.32
C PHE A 51 13.83 -8.90 -17.55
N SER A 52 13.22 -9.37 -18.61
CA SER A 52 13.83 -9.55 -19.93
C SER A 52 13.12 -8.68 -20.96
N PRO A 53 13.81 -8.15 -21.97
CA PRO A 53 13.16 -7.42 -23.04
C PRO A 53 12.24 -8.36 -23.84
N LEU A 54 11.12 -7.81 -24.38
CA LEU A 54 10.25 -8.55 -25.29
C LEU A 54 10.98 -8.78 -26.62
N THR A 55 11.23 -10.04 -26.96
CA THR A 55 11.99 -10.46 -28.12
C THR A 55 11.13 -10.76 -29.35
N ASP A 56 9.83 -11.02 -29.17
CA ASP A 56 8.90 -11.22 -30.28
C ASP A 56 8.66 -9.91 -31.02
N GLU A 57 9.26 -9.77 -32.18
CA GLU A 57 9.18 -8.56 -33.03
C GLU A 57 7.76 -8.29 -33.53
N LYS A 58 6.98 -9.33 -33.84
CA LYS A 58 5.60 -9.16 -34.31
C LYS A 58 4.72 -8.56 -33.22
N LEU A 59 4.73 -9.17 -32.06
CA LEU A 59 3.98 -8.69 -30.88
C LEU A 59 4.46 -7.30 -30.47
N ARG A 60 5.77 -7.08 -30.46
CA ARG A 60 6.36 -5.78 -30.15
C ARG A 60 5.85 -4.68 -31.07
N ASN A 61 5.87 -4.90 -32.39
CA ASN A 61 5.41 -3.92 -33.38
C ASN A 61 3.91 -3.61 -33.23
N GLN A 62 3.07 -4.63 -32.93
CA GLN A 62 1.64 -4.42 -32.69
C GLN A 62 1.43 -3.53 -31.42
N ILE A 63 2.12 -3.83 -30.34
CA ILE A 63 2.03 -3.06 -29.10
C ILE A 63 2.54 -1.63 -29.30
N GLU A 64 3.65 -1.43 -30.00
CA GLU A 64 4.19 -0.10 -30.29
C GLU A 64 3.22 0.74 -31.12
N GLN A 65 2.57 0.15 -32.13
CA GLN A 65 1.52 0.81 -32.92
C GLN A 65 0.32 1.21 -32.04
N LEU A 66 -0.15 0.32 -31.17
CA LEU A 66 -1.24 0.63 -30.23
C LEU A 66 -0.86 1.81 -29.34
N MET A 67 0.34 1.78 -28.75
CA MET A 67 0.84 2.86 -27.89
C MET A 67 0.94 4.19 -28.63
N GLN A 68 1.39 4.19 -29.88
CA GLN A 68 1.45 5.39 -30.71
C GLN A 68 0.05 5.97 -30.97
N ARG A 69 -0.95 5.12 -31.31
CA ARG A 69 -2.35 5.55 -31.51
C ARG A 69 -2.95 6.26 -30.30
N VAL A 70 -2.61 5.82 -29.08
CA VAL A 70 -3.10 6.44 -27.83
C VAL A 70 -2.17 7.52 -27.26
N GLY A 71 -1.08 7.84 -27.96
CA GLY A 71 -0.12 8.87 -27.53
C GLY A 71 0.70 8.47 -26.30
N PHE A 72 0.85 7.17 -26.03
CA PHE A 72 1.65 6.66 -24.93
C PHE A 72 3.10 6.44 -25.37
N ARG A 73 4.05 7.06 -24.66
CA ARG A 73 5.48 6.86 -24.89
C ARG A 73 6.07 5.94 -23.84
N SER A 74 6.68 4.85 -24.29
CA SER A 74 7.38 3.88 -23.44
C SER A 74 8.86 3.83 -23.79
N LYS A 75 9.72 3.60 -22.77
CA LYS A 75 11.16 3.33 -22.98
C LYS A 75 11.47 1.88 -23.32
N GLY A 76 10.49 0.98 -23.18
CA GLY A 76 10.68 -0.42 -23.52
C GLY A 76 9.54 -1.31 -23.05
N LEU A 77 9.51 -2.50 -23.65
CA LEU A 77 8.58 -3.58 -23.35
C LEU A 77 9.36 -4.71 -22.69
N TYR A 78 8.91 -5.17 -21.54
CA TYR A 78 9.60 -6.15 -20.72
C TYR A 78 8.67 -7.31 -20.39
N ILE A 79 9.26 -8.49 -20.24
CA ILE A 79 8.61 -9.68 -19.68
C ILE A 79 9.17 -9.90 -18.30
N MET A 80 8.30 -10.19 -17.35
CA MET A 80 8.64 -10.54 -15.95
C MET A 80 8.33 -12.00 -15.71
N ASP A 81 9.20 -12.71 -14.99
CA ASP A 81 9.04 -14.10 -14.57
C ASP A 81 7.97 -14.29 -13.46
N GLY A 82 6.74 -13.91 -13.78
CA GLY A 82 5.60 -13.97 -12.86
C GLY A 82 5.14 -15.39 -12.54
N SER A 83 5.36 -16.35 -13.46
CA SER A 83 4.99 -17.77 -13.34
C SER A 83 5.54 -18.43 -12.07
N LYS A 84 6.66 -17.96 -11.54
CA LYS A 84 7.25 -18.46 -10.29
C LYS A 84 6.40 -18.21 -9.03
N ARG A 85 5.44 -17.28 -9.09
CA ARG A 85 4.67 -16.84 -7.93
C ARG A 85 3.18 -16.87 -8.13
N SER A 86 2.71 -16.74 -9.35
CA SER A 86 1.30 -16.68 -9.68
C SER A 86 1.04 -17.30 -11.04
N SER A 87 -0.04 -18.03 -11.15
CA SER A 87 -0.54 -18.53 -12.43
C SER A 87 -1.39 -17.51 -13.19
N HIS A 88 -1.61 -16.32 -12.61
CA HIS A 88 -2.44 -15.30 -13.24
C HIS A 88 -1.60 -14.50 -14.23
N GLY A 89 -2.09 -14.40 -15.48
CA GLY A 89 -1.56 -13.49 -16.47
C GLY A 89 -1.89 -12.05 -16.10
N ASN A 90 -0.91 -11.16 -16.17
CA ASN A 90 -1.08 -9.73 -15.90
C ASN A 90 -0.15 -8.89 -16.76
N ALA A 91 -0.52 -7.63 -16.96
CA ALA A 91 0.34 -6.61 -17.53
C ALA A 91 0.18 -5.31 -16.72
N TYR A 92 1.26 -4.55 -16.58
CA TYR A 92 1.20 -3.28 -15.88
C TYR A 92 2.17 -2.25 -16.43
N PHE A 93 1.87 -0.99 -16.15
CA PHE A 93 2.73 0.13 -16.47
C PHE A 93 3.54 0.54 -15.25
N THR A 94 4.82 0.81 -15.45
CA THR A 94 5.71 1.29 -14.39
C THR A 94 6.55 2.44 -14.88
N GLY A 95 7.10 3.23 -13.94
CA GLY A 95 7.91 4.40 -14.26
C GLY A 95 7.09 5.69 -14.38
N PHE A 96 7.79 6.82 -14.34
CA PHE A 96 7.21 8.15 -14.38
C PHE A 96 7.70 8.96 -15.58
N GLY A 97 6.86 9.87 -16.06
CA GLY A 97 7.20 10.79 -17.14
C GLY A 97 7.64 10.06 -18.42
N SER A 98 8.85 10.33 -18.88
CA SER A 98 9.46 9.70 -20.07
C SER A 98 10.10 8.34 -19.80
N ALA A 99 10.20 7.91 -18.54
CA ALA A 99 10.81 6.63 -18.15
C ALA A 99 9.79 5.48 -18.00
N LYS A 100 8.60 5.63 -18.56
CA LYS A 100 7.54 4.61 -18.51
C LYS A 100 7.98 3.34 -19.22
N ARG A 101 7.62 2.19 -18.63
CA ARG A 101 7.86 0.85 -19.16
C ARG A 101 6.56 0.06 -19.12
N VAL A 102 6.39 -0.84 -20.05
CA VAL A 102 5.30 -1.83 -20.03
C VAL A 102 5.91 -3.16 -19.65
N VAL A 103 5.31 -3.81 -18.68
CA VAL A 103 5.76 -5.10 -18.17
C VAL A 103 4.63 -6.11 -18.33
N PHE A 104 4.91 -7.20 -19.02
CA PHE A 104 4.04 -8.35 -19.16
C PHE A 104 4.51 -9.47 -18.26
N PHE A 105 3.59 -10.23 -17.70
CA PHE A 105 3.94 -11.49 -17.09
C PHE A 105 4.16 -12.54 -18.17
N ASP A 106 5.16 -13.39 -17.99
CA ASP A 106 5.40 -14.55 -18.87
C ASP A 106 4.12 -15.39 -19.04
N THR A 107 3.38 -15.63 -17.97
CA THR A 107 2.08 -16.30 -17.96
C THR A 107 1.02 -15.66 -18.86
N LEU A 108 1.07 -14.35 -19.07
CA LEU A 108 0.16 -13.66 -19.98
C LEU A 108 0.49 -13.98 -21.45
N ILE A 109 1.79 -13.89 -21.79
CA ILE A 109 2.28 -14.11 -23.15
C ILE A 109 2.14 -15.57 -23.57
N GLU A 110 2.28 -16.52 -22.64
CA GLU A 110 2.13 -17.94 -22.91
C GLU A 110 0.67 -18.38 -23.15
N ARG A 111 -0.29 -17.65 -22.59
CA ARG A 111 -1.71 -18.06 -22.59
C ARG A 111 -2.57 -17.34 -23.59
N LEU A 112 -2.23 -16.14 -23.95
CA LEU A 112 -3.06 -15.27 -24.79
C LEU A 112 -2.46 -15.13 -26.18
N SER A 113 -3.34 -15.02 -27.17
CA SER A 113 -2.96 -14.64 -28.52
C SER A 113 -2.49 -13.18 -28.57
N PRO A 114 -1.72 -12.78 -29.60
CA PRO A 114 -1.29 -11.38 -29.75
C PRO A 114 -2.45 -10.38 -29.76
N GLU A 115 -3.59 -10.74 -30.32
CA GLU A 115 -4.79 -9.91 -30.38
C GLU A 115 -5.43 -9.74 -29.00
N GLU A 116 -5.45 -10.80 -28.17
CA GLU A 116 -5.93 -10.73 -26.80
C GLU A 116 -5.00 -9.92 -25.90
N ILE A 117 -3.68 -10.04 -26.09
CA ILE A 117 -2.69 -9.21 -25.40
C ILE A 117 -2.88 -7.73 -25.76
N GLU A 118 -3.13 -7.42 -27.04
CA GLU A 118 -3.41 -6.05 -27.47
C GLU A 118 -4.68 -5.50 -26.80
N ALA A 119 -5.74 -6.32 -26.69
CA ALA A 119 -6.99 -5.93 -26.03
C ALA A 119 -6.79 -5.65 -24.53
N VAL A 120 -6.07 -6.51 -23.81
CA VAL A 120 -5.71 -6.31 -22.41
C VAL A 120 -4.91 -5.01 -22.24
N LEU A 121 -3.92 -4.79 -23.10
CA LEU A 121 -3.10 -3.59 -23.03
C LEU A 121 -3.90 -2.32 -23.35
N ALA A 122 -4.82 -2.38 -24.31
CA ALA A 122 -5.71 -1.26 -24.62
C ALA A 122 -6.59 -0.88 -23.44
N HIS A 123 -7.08 -1.87 -22.69
CA HIS A 123 -7.82 -1.68 -21.46
C HIS A 123 -6.96 -0.96 -20.39
N GLU A 124 -5.76 -1.43 -20.14
CA GLU A 124 -4.80 -0.84 -19.20
C GLU A 124 -4.39 0.59 -19.59
N LEU A 125 -4.18 0.83 -20.89
CA LEU A 125 -3.91 2.18 -21.41
C LEU A 125 -5.10 3.12 -21.20
N GLY A 126 -6.33 2.60 -21.25
CA GLY A 126 -7.55 3.34 -20.90
C GLY A 126 -7.51 3.83 -19.45
N HIS A 127 -7.16 2.97 -18.50
CA HIS A 127 -6.98 3.33 -17.09
C HIS A 127 -5.92 4.41 -16.90
N PHE A 128 -4.81 4.29 -17.63
CA PHE A 128 -3.74 5.27 -17.62
C PHE A 128 -4.20 6.64 -18.14
N ARG A 129 -4.87 6.67 -19.31
CA ARG A 129 -5.39 7.91 -19.92
C ARG A 129 -6.39 8.63 -19.05
N LEU A 130 -7.25 7.89 -18.36
CA LEU A 130 -8.26 8.42 -17.43
C LEU A 130 -7.66 8.83 -16.06
N LYS A 131 -6.35 8.67 -15.88
CA LYS A 131 -5.61 8.99 -14.66
C LYS A 131 -6.20 8.31 -13.41
N HIS A 132 -6.70 7.08 -13.55
CA HIS A 132 -7.34 6.37 -12.45
C HIS A 132 -6.43 6.21 -11.25
N VAL A 133 -5.14 5.95 -11.45
CA VAL A 133 -4.14 5.86 -10.37
C VAL A 133 -4.05 7.18 -9.59
N VAL A 134 -3.98 8.32 -10.30
CA VAL A 134 -3.91 9.64 -9.65
C VAL A 134 -5.19 9.92 -8.86
N LYS A 135 -6.36 9.67 -9.45
CA LYS A 135 -7.66 9.84 -8.79
C LYS A 135 -7.75 8.98 -7.52
N ARG A 136 -7.31 7.71 -7.60
CA ARG A 136 -7.27 6.80 -6.46
C ARG A 136 -6.34 7.31 -5.36
N ILE A 137 -5.15 7.79 -5.71
CA ILE A 137 -4.19 8.37 -4.76
C ILE A 137 -4.81 9.57 -4.04
N VAL A 138 -5.38 10.53 -4.79
CA VAL A 138 -6.03 11.72 -4.21
C VAL A 138 -7.17 11.32 -3.28
N PHE A 139 -8.03 10.40 -3.72
CA PHE A 139 -9.15 9.92 -2.93
C PHE A 139 -8.69 9.23 -1.63
N THR A 140 -7.73 8.31 -1.72
CA THR A 140 -7.23 7.59 -0.52
C THR A 140 -6.50 8.52 0.44
N SER A 141 -5.79 9.53 -0.06
CA SER A 141 -5.13 10.54 0.77
C SER A 141 -6.14 11.45 1.47
N ALA A 142 -7.19 11.88 0.77
CA ALA A 142 -8.25 12.67 1.36
C ALA A 142 -9.04 11.85 2.41
N ALA A 143 -9.38 10.62 2.10
CA ALA A 143 -10.08 9.72 3.02
C ALA A 143 -9.24 9.45 4.29
N SER A 144 -7.94 9.22 4.16
CA SER A 144 -7.05 9.03 5.31
C SER A 144 -6.87 10.31 6.14
N LEU A 145 -6.87 11.48 5.50
CA LEU A 145 -6.86 12.76 6.21
C LEU A 145 -8.11 12.93 7.08
N VAL A 146 -9.30 12.72 6.48
CA VAL A 146 -10.58 12.80 7.19
C VAL A 146 -10.63 11.79 8.34
N PHE A 147 -10.19 10.57 8.10
CA PHE A 147 -10.14 9.52 9.13
C PHE A 147 -9.25 9.91 10.31
N LEU A 148 -8.03 10.37 10.05
CA LEU A 148 -7.10 10.78 11.10
C LEU A 148 -7.55 12.05 11.84
N ALA A 149 -8.16 13.00 11.12
CA ALA A 149 -8.76 14.19 11.74
C ALA A 149 -9.91 13.81 12.67
N LEU A 150 -10.77 12.86 12.26
CA LEU A 150 -11.83 12.33 13.10
C LEU A 150 -11.29 11.66 14.36
N LEU A 151 -10.24 10.83 14.22
CA LEU A 151 -9.56 10.24 15.37
C LEU A 151 -8.93 11.29 16.28
N GLY A 152 -8.35 12.34 15.69
CA GLY A 152 -7.80 13.49 16.43
C GLY A 152 -8.86 14.22 17.25
N PHE A 153 -10.06 14.36 16.70
CA PHE A 153 -11.22 14.90 17.40
C PHE A 153 -11.69 13.95 18.51
N LEU A 154 -11.97 12.69 18.18
CA LEU A 154 -12.51 11.69 19.11
C LEU A 154 -11.58 11.42 20.31
N LYS A 155 -10.27 11.53 20.09
CA LYS A 155 -9.28 11.36 21.17
C LYS A 155 -9.53 12.25 22.39
N ASN A 156 -10.09 13.44 22.19
CA ASN A 156 -10.32 14.41 23.26
C ASN A 156 -11.74 14.34 23.84
N GLU A 157 -12.59 13.47 23.31
CA GLU A 157 -14.00 13.38 23.68
C GLU A 157 -14.25 12.30 24.73
N SER A 158 -14.69 12.69 25.92
CA SER A 158 -14.96 11.76 27.02
C SER A 158 -16.08 10.77 26.73
N TRP A 159 -17.10 11.18 25.99
CA TRP A 159 -18.22 10.32 25.60
C TRP A 159 -17.77 9.15 24.71
N PHE A 160 -16.72 9.36 23.90
CA PHE A 160 -16.15 8.31 23.04
C PHE A 160 -15.56 7.16 23.88
N TYR A 161 -14.83 7.50 24.95
CA TYR A 161 -14.26 6.49 25.84
C TYR A 161 -15.32 5.80 26.68
N ALA A 162 -16.34 6.57 27.15
CA ALA A 162 -17.47 6.01 27.87
C ALA A 162 -18.25 5.00 27.01
N GLY A 163 -18.42 5.30 25.70
CA GLY A 163 -19.05 4.38 24.76
C GLY A 163 -18.25 3.09 24.49
N LEU A 164 -16.93 3.13 24.69
CA LEU A 164 -16.05 1.97 24.62
C LEU A 164 -15.96 1.18 25.94
N GLY A 165 -16.70 1.60 26.99
CA GLY A 165 -16.64 0.98 28.32
C GLY A 165 -15.37 1.31 29.09
N ILE A 166 -14.62 2.35 28.69
CA ILE A 166 -13.39 2.78 29.35
C ILE A 166 -13.73 3.94 30.28
N GLU A 167 -13.66 3.72 31.59
CA GLU A 167 -13.77 4.80 32.56
C GLU A 167 -12.51 5.65 32.56
N CYS A 168 -12.60 6.85 31.98
CA CYS A 168 -11.51 7.82 32.00
C CYS A 168 -11.39 8.43 33.41
N ARG A 169 -10.55 7.85 34.25
CA ARG A 169 -10.29 8.29 35.61
C ARG A 169 -9.36 9.51 35.72
N ARG A 170 -8.86 10.05 34.56
CA ARG A 170 -7.90 11.18 34.56
C ARG A 170 -8.19 12.14 33.41
N PRO A 171 -7.89 13.46 33.59
CA PRO A 171 -8.04 14.48 32.56
C PRO A 171 -7.08 14.33 31.35
N ASP A 172 -6.11 13.40 31.42
CA ASP A 172 -5.21 13.02 30.32
C ASP A 172 -5.43 11.55 29.92
N PRO A 173 -6.38 11.24 29.04
CA PRO A 173 -6.71 9.85 28.67
C PRO A 173 -5.58 9.15 27.90
N PHE A 174 -4.50 9.83 27.56
CA PHE A 174 -3.39 9.28 26.76
C PHE A 174 -2.06 9.14 27.49
N ARG A 175 -2.02 9.35 28.80
CA ARG A 175 -0.90 8.86 29.57
C ARG A 175 -1.11 7.36 29.77
N ILE A 176 -0.75 6.57 28.78
CA ILE A 176 -0.58 5.13 28.95
C ILE A 176 0.60 4.97 29.88
N ASP A 177 0.31 4.80 31.17
CA ASP A 177 1.30 4.35 32.13
C ASP A 177 1.68 2.93 31.73
N PHE A 178 2.73 2.79 30.95
CA PHE A 178 3.32 1.48 30.58
C PHE A 178 3.69 0.64 31.80
N ALA A 179 3.75 1.24 32.99
CA ALA A 179 3.93 0.55 34.24
C ALA A 179 2.80 -0.45 34.59
N HIS A 180 1.60 -0.28 34.05
CA HIS A 180 0.49 -1.21 34.34
C HIS A 180 0.35 -2.36 33.34
N ILE A 181 1.00 -2.30 32.18
CA ILE A 181 0.95 -3.41 31.20
C ILE A 181 1.82 -4.60 31.64
N HIS A 182 2.79 -4.37 32.54
CA HIS A 182 3.64 -5.43 33.09
C HIS A 182 3.06 -6.18 34.30
N LEU A 183 1.86 -5.82 34.77
CA LEU A 183 1.25 -6.40 35.95
C LEU A 183 -0.13 -7.03 35.69
N LEU A 184 -0.35 -7.65 34.56
CA LEU A 184 -1.32 -8.73 34.50
C LEU A 184 -0.58 -9.99 34.97
N PRO A 185 -0.80 -10.47 36.20
CA PRO A 185 -0.27 -11.75 36.61
C PRO A 185 -0.94 -12.79 35.68
N PHE A 186 -0.12 -13.48 34.96
CA PHE A 186 -0.49 -14.79 34.42
C PHE A 186 -0.63 -15.71 35.62
N SER A 187 -1.76 -15.59 36.34
CA SER A 187 -2.10 -16.54 37.38
C SER A 187 -2.50 -17.83 36.69
N SER A 188 -1.53 -18.70 36.55
CA SER A 188 -1.77 -20.12 36.35
C SER A 188 -2.57 -20.63 37.57
N SER A 189 -3.88 -20.69 37.46
CA SER A 189 -4.70 -21.51 38.35
C SER A 189 -4.50 -22.97 37.97
N VAL A 190 -3.39 -23.52 38.45
CA VAL A 190 -3.14 -24.95 38.57
C VAL A 190 -2.78 -25.19 40.03
N ASP A 191 -3.75 -25.06 40.90
CA ASP A 191 -3.70 -25.63 42.25
C ASP A 191 -5.14 -25.92 42.69
N GLY A 192 -5.51 -27.16 42.69
CA GLY A 192 -6.80 -27.57 43.22
C GLY A 192 -7.25 -28.97 42.83
N PHE A 193 -6.33 -29.93 42.79
CA PHE A 193 -6.75 -31.32 42.84
C PHE A 193 -5.81 -32.09 43.78
N GLN A 194 -6.04 -31.96 45.06
CA GLN A 194 -5.58 -32.93 46.05
C GLN A 194 -6.65 -33.10 47.16
N GLU A 195 -7.08 -34.34 47.21
CA GLU A 195 -7.54 -35.13 48.39
C GLU A 195 -8.79 -34.67 49.16
N THR A 196 -9.84 -35.37 49.02
CA THR A 196 -10.36 -36.42 49.96
C THR A 196 -11.42 -37.26 49.25
#